data_8aa29118ec824e33a065c4389d0dc6e0
#
_entry.id   8aa29118ec824e33a065c4389d0dc6e0
#
_cell.length_a   1.000
_cell.length_b   1.000
_cell.length_c   1.000
_cell.angle_alpha   90.00
_cell.angle_beta   90.00
_cell.angle_gamma   90.00
#
_symmetry.space_group_name_H-M   'P 1'
#
loop_
_entity.id
_entity.type
_entity.pdbx_description
1 polymer ?
#
loop_
_entity_poly.entity_id
_entity_poly.type
_entity_poly.pdbx_seq_one_letter_code
_entity_poly.pdbx_strand_id
1 'polypeptide(L)'
;MAPLITEMKDISEKDRYDVIKFLADTDQFFLNIMMATGKAVMDDARKGTDGTIVTAMCRNGYEFGIRIAGMGDEWFTGPVNTPQGLYFTGYDADDACPDMGDSAITETFGVGGMAMIAAPAVTRFVGAGGYEDALRTSNEMME
;
A
#
# COMPACT_ATOMS: atom_id res chain seq x y z
N MET A 1 10.55 -16.92 -3.40
CA MET A 1 9.24 -17.57 -3.45
C MET A 1 9.20 -18.75 -4.41
N ALA A 2 9.57 -18.61 -5.68
CA ALA A 2 9.58 -19.72 -6.66
C ALA A 2 10.31 -20.99 -6.17
N PRO A 3 11.53 -20.94 -5.58
CA PRO A 3 12.18 -22.16 -5.07
C PRO A 3 11.35 -22.90 -4.01
N LEU A 4 10.70 -22.18 -3.11
CA LEU A 4 9.85 -22.79 -2.08
C LEU A 4 8.66 -23.52 -2.70
N ILE A 5 8.03 -22.91 -3.73
CA ILE A 5 6.88 -23.51 -4.43
C ILE A 5 7.31 -24.78 -5.18
N THR A 6 8.50 -24.79 -5.78
CA THR A 6 9.02 -25.96 -6.49
C THR A 6 9.33 -27.13 -5.56
N GLU A 7 9.65 -26.87 -4.29
CA GLU A 7 9.95 -27.87 -3.27
C GLU A 7 8.73 -28.42 -2.52
N MET A 8 7.56 -27.78 -2.68
CA MET A 8 6.31 -28.26 -2.06
C MET A 8 5.90 -29.62 -2.61
N LYS A 9 5.68 -30.59 -1.72
CA LYS A 9 5.39 -31.98 -2.10
C LYS A 9 3.89 -32.25 -2.21
N ASP A 10 3.06 -31.43 -1.57
CA ASP A 10 1.63 -31.69 -1.38
C ASP A 10 0.74 -30.94 -2.39
N ILE A 11 1.32 -30.45 -3.48
CA ILE A 11 0.60 -29.78 -4.57
C ILE A 11 0.84 -30.51 -5.90
N SER A 12 -0.19 -30.50 -6.78
CA SER A 12 -0.03 -31.07 -8.12
C SER A 12 0.96 -30.26 -8.96
N GLU A 13 1.55 -30.92 -9.97
CA GLU A 13 2.43 -30.22 -10.93
C GLU A 13 1.69 -29.08 -11.67
N LYS A 14 0.41 -29.28 -11.95
CA LYS A 14 -0.44 -28.27 -12.56
C LYS A 14 -0.58 -27.05 -11.66
N ASP A 15 -0.97 -27.25 -10.39
CA ASP A 15 -1.14 -26.14 -9.44
C ASP A 15 0.17 -25.40 -9.21
N ARG A 16 1.29 -26.14 -9.14
CA ARG A 16 2.64 -25.56 -9.03
C ARG A 16 2.95 -24.67 -10.22
N TYR A 17 2.68 -25.14 -11.42
CA TYR A 17 2.88 -24.36 -12.64
C TYR A 17 1.97 -23.11 -12.65
N ASP A 18 0.69 -23.27 -12.34
CA ASP A 18 -0.29 -22.19 -12.35
C ASP A 18 0.10 -21.09 -11.32
N VAL A 19 0.56 -21.46 -10.12
CA VAL A 19 1.04 -20.51 -9.12
C VAL A 19 2.29 -19.77 -9.57
N ILE A 20 3.29 -20.48 -10.12
CA ILE A 20 4.51 -19.84 -10.61
C ILE A 20 4.20 -18.91 -11.77
N LYS A 21 3.34 -19.34 -12.68
CA LYS A 21 2.90 -18.53 -13.81
C LYS A 21 2.18 -17.26 -13.32
N PHE A 22 1.25 -17.39 -12.38
CA PHE A 22 0.56 -16.25 -11.79
C PHE A 22 1.53 -15.23 -11.19
N LEU A 23 2.53 -15.69 -10.43
CA LEU A 23 3.54 -14.81 -9.83
C LEU A 23 4.43 -14.13 -10.87
N ALA A 24 4.69 -14.82 -11.98
CA ALA A 24 5.49 -14.26 -13.08
C ALA A 24 4.70 -13.21 -13.89
N ASP A 25 3.40 -13.43 -14.06
CA ASP A 25 2.54 -12.58 -14.85
C ASP A 25 1.94 -11.39 -14.06
N THR A 26 2.10 -11.39 -12.72
CA THR A 26 1.49 -10.39 -11.82
C THR A 26 2.56 -9.58 -11.11
N ASP A 27 3.09 -8.56 -11.78
CA ASP A 27 4.18 -7.69 -11.31
C ASP A 27 3.93 -7.10 -9.92
N GLN A 28 2.65 -6.91 -9.55
CA GLN A 28 2.27 -6.22 -8.34
C GLN A 28 1.83 -7.15 -7.20
N PHE A 29 1.88 -8.46 -7.41
CA PHE A 29 1.49 -9.41 -6.36
C PHE A 29 2.21 -9.16 -5.03
N PHE A 30 3.48 -8.74 -5.09
CA PHE A 30 4.29 -8.49 -3.91
C PHE A 30 3.80 -7.32 -3.05
N LEU A 31 3.02 -6.39 -3.61
CA LEU A 31 2.39 -5.31 -2.83
C LEU A 31 1.52 -5.85 -1.70
N ASN A 32 0.79 -6.93 -1.93
CA ASN A 32 -0.06 -7.54 -0.89
C ASN A 32 0.78 -8.04 0.30
N ILE A 33 1.93 -8.66 0.01
CA ILE A 33 2.85 -9.15 1.04
C ILE A 33 3.48 -7.97 1.78
N MET A 34 3.88 -6.93 1.04
CA MET A 34 4.46 -5.73 1.60
C MET A 34 3.48 -4.99 2.50
N MET A 35 2.21 -4.83 2.09
CA MET A 35 1.16 -4.21 2.89
C MET A 35 0.87 -5.02 4.17
N ALA A 36 0.79 -6.35 4.05
CA ALA A 36 0.63 -7.22 5.22
C ALA A 36 1.81 -7.12 6.19
N THR A 37 3.03 -7.02 5.66
CA THR A 37 4.25 -6.81 6.47
C THR A 37 4.21 -5.46 7.18
N GLY A 38 3.88 -4.39 6.45
CA GLY A 38 3.72 -3.05 7.00
C GLY A 38 2.68 -3.04 8.14
N LYS A 39 1.53 -3.67 7.91
CA LYS A 39 0.48 -3.80 8.93
C LYS A 39 0.97 -4.54 10.18
N ALA A 40 1.68 -5.63 10.02
CA ALA A 40 2.20 -6.42 11.14
C ALA A 40 3.22 -5.62 11.98
N VAL A 41 4.13 -4.91 11.33
CA VAL A 41 5.12 -4.05 12.02
C VAL A 41 4.44 -2.90 12.75
N MET A 42 3.48 -2.22 12.10
CA MET A 42 2.78 -1.09 12.70
C MET A 42 1.82 -1.51 13.82
N ASP A 43 1.27 -2.71 13.77
CA ASP A 43 0.49 -3.28 14.88
C ASP A 43 1.38 -3.57 16.10
N ASP A 44 2.63 -3.92 15.90
CA ASP A 44 3.58 -4.06 17.01
C ASP A 44 4.00 -2.70 17.55
N ALA A 45 4.31 -1.75 16.69
CA ALA A 45 4.62 -0.37 17.08
C ALA A 45 3.47 0.29 17.87
N ARG A 46 2.22 -0.05 17.57
CA ARG A 46 1.03 0.44 18.27
C ARG A 46 0.99 0.07 19.77
N LYS A 47 1.59 -1.05 20.13
CA LYS A 47 1.66 -1.52 21.52
C LYS A 47 2.57 -0.66 22.40
N GLY A 48 3.36 0.21 21.80
CA GLY A 48 4.19 1.17 22.52
C GLY A 48 3.32 2.09 23.38
N THR A 49 3.81 2.43 24.55
CA THR A 49 3.08 3.26 25.54
C THR A 49 3.34 4.75 25.37
N ASP A 50 4.44 5.11 24.73
CA ASP A 50 4.90 6.49 24.58
C ASP A 50 5.19 6.78 23.10
N GLY A 51 4.35 7.58 22.46
CA GLY A 51 4.63 7.97 21.09
C GLY A 51 3.48 8.68 20.41
N THR A 52 3.85 9.42 19.37
CA THR A 52 2.94 10.16 18.50
C THR A 52 2.92 9.57 17.08
N ILE A 53 3.35 8.32 16.94
CA ILE A 53 3.43 7.65 15.63
C ILE A 53 2.02 7.28 15.20
N VAL A 54 1.62 7.69 13.99
CA VAL A 54 0.43 7.18 13.33
C VAL A 54 0.72 5.75 12.88
N THR A 55 -0.02 4.78 13.40
CA THR A 55 0.23 3.35 13.18
C THR A 55 -0.76 2.71 12.21
N ALA A 56 -1.84 3.38 11.91
CA ALA A 56 -2.76 2.97 10.86
C ALA A 56 -3.43 4.21 10.26
N MET A 57 -3.70 4.15 8.97
CA MET A 57 -4.52 5.10 8.24
C MET A 57 -5.33 4.32 7.21
N CYS A 58 -6.63 4.49 7.21
CA CYS A 58 -7.51 3.85 6.23
C CYS A 58 -8.75 4.70 5.96
N ARG A 59 -9.39 4.42 4.85
CA ARG A 59 -10.54 5.15 4.32
C ARG A 59 -11.54 4.12 3.82
N ASN A 60 -12.81 4.39 4.03
CA ASN A 60 -13.90 3.45 3.71
C ASN A 60 -14.94 4.02 2.73
N GLY A 61 -14.67 5.18 2.12
CA GLY A 61 -15.58 5.89 1.22
C GLY A 61 -16.58 6.80 1.95
N TYR A 62 -16.55 6.85 3.26
CA TYR A 62 -17.40 7.69 4.08
C TYR A 62 -16.58 8.43 5.16
N GLU A 63 -15.75 7.69 5.88
CA GLU A 63 -14.84 8.21 6.88
C GLU A 63 -13.40 7.80 6.57
N PHE A 64 -12.49 8.66 6.94
CA PHE A 64 -11.11 8.30 7.12
C PHE A 64 -10.82 8.11 8.61
N GLY A 65 -9.89 7.22 8.93
CA GLY A 65 -9.51 6.95 10.31
C GLY A 65 -8.02 6.77 10.48
N ILE A 66 -7.51 7.22 11.63
CA ILE A 66 -6.13 6.98 12.05
C ILE A 66 -6.10 6.32 13.41
N ARG A 67 -5.01 5.58 13.67
CA ARG A 67 -4.64 5.07 14.99
C ARG A 67 -3.27 5.59 15.36
N ILE A 68 -3.07 5.83 16.66
CA ILE A 68 -1.83 6.40 17.20
C ILE A 68 -1.25 5.43 18.23
N ALA A 69 0.07 5.28 18.23
CA ALA A 69 0.78 4.48 19.22
C ALA A 69 0.45 4.95 20.64
N GLY A 70 0.30 4.02 21.57
CA GLY A 70 -0.02 4.29 22.96
C GLY A 70 -1.50 4.60 23.26
N MET A 71 -2.36 4.69 22.22
CA MET A 71 -3.80 4.98 22.38
C MET A 71 -4.67 3.70 22.31
N GLY A 72 -4.08 2.53 22.49
CA GLY A 72 -4.78 1.26 22.47
C GLY A 72 -5.48 0.98 21.14
N ASP A 73 -6.77 0.64 21.19
CA ASP A 73 -7.59 0.30 20.02
C ASP A 73 -8.44 1.47 19.49
N GLU A 74 -8.24 2.67 20.02
CA GLU A 74 -9.01 3.84 19.65
C GLU A 74 -8.73 4.26 18.20
N TRP A 75 -9.80 4.64 17.49
CA TRP A 75 -9.77 5.25 16.17
C TRP A 75 -10.19 6.70 16.25
N PHE A 76 -9.41 7.57 15.65
CA PHE A 76 -9.76 8.97 15.43
C PHE A 76 -10.27 9.09 14.00
N THR A 77 -11.53 9.45 13.84
CA THR A 77 -12.19 9.46 12.52
C THR A 77 -12.66 10.84 12.14
N GLY A 78 -12.77 11.06 10.85
CA GLY A 78 -13.35 12.25 10.25
C GLY A 78 -13.95 11.94 8.89
N PRO A 79 -14.74 12.87 8.31
CA PRO A 79 -15.30 12.66 6.98
C PRO A 79 -14.19 12.58 5.94
N VAL A 80 -14.36 11.67 4.99
CA VAL A 80 -13.42 11.52 3.89
C VAL A 80 -13.73 12.50 2.76
N ASN A 81 -12.69 12.96 2.09
CA ASN A 81 -12.79 13.78 0.88
C ASN A 81 -12.69 12.93 -0.39
N THR A 82 -13.17 13.46 -1.50
CA THR A 82 -12.83 12.93 -2.82
C THR A 82 -11.39 13.30 -3.12
N PRO A 83 -10.52 12.32 -3.43
CA PRO A 83 -9.11 12.60 -3.70
C PRO A 83 -8.94 13.42 -4.97
N GLN A 84 -7.97 14.35 -4.94
CA GLN A 84 -7.52 15.09 -6.11
C GLN A 84 -6.15 14.53 -6.50
N GLY A 85 -6.04 14.00 -7.70
CA GLY A 85 -4.80 13.37 -8.12
C GLY A 85 -4.83 12.93 -9.58
N LEU A 86 -4.01 11.95 -9.90
CA LEU A 86 -3.93 11.35 -11.22
C LEU A 86 -5.09 10.37 -11.43
N TYR A 87 -5.78 10.50 -12.54
CA TYR A 87 -6.83 9.57 -12.96
C TYR A 87 -6.32 8.67 -14.08
N PHE A 88 -6.88 7.49 -14.18
CA PHE A 88 -6.62 6.62 -15.33
C PHE A 88 -7.10 7.26 -16.63
N THR A 89 -6.47 6.90 -17.75
CA THR A 89 -6.85 7.43 -19.06
C THR A 89 -8.33 7.21 -19.34
N GLY A 90 -9.04 8.31 -19.64
CA GLY A 90 -10.49 8.30 -19.92
C GLY A 90 -11.38 8.54 -18.70
N TYR A 91 -10.81 8.79 -17.54
CA TYR A 91 -11.50 9.18 -16.31
C TYR A 91 -11.07 10.56 -15.84
N ASP A 92 -11.94 11.25 -15.13
CA ASP A 92 -11.69 12.57 -14.55
C ASP A 92 -12.32 12.74 -13.15
N ALA A 93 -12.33 13.96 -12.64
CA ALA A 93 -12.81 14.23 -11.29
C ALA A 93 -14.31 13.93 -11.10
N ASP A 94 -15.10 13.94 -12.16
CA ASP A 94 -16.54 13.64 -12.10
C ASP A 94 -16.79 12.13 -11.95
N ASP A 95 -15.82 11.32 -12.30
CA ASP A 95 -15.86 9.86 -12.10
C ASP A 95 -15.35 9.44 -10.71
N ALA A 96 -14.74 10.36 -9.95
CA ALA A 96 -14.12 10.06 -8.68
C ALA A 96 -15.15 9.85 -7.57
N CYS A 97 -14.94 8.79 -6.78
CA CYS A 97 -15.68 8.55 -5.54
C CYS A 97 -14.92 9.10 -4.32
N PRO A 98 -15.59 9.29 -3.16
CA PRO A 98 -14.90 9.54 -1.91
C PRO A 98 -13.80 8.50 -1.63
N ASP A 99 -12.71 8.94 -1.02
CA ASP A 99 -11.51 8.12 -0.86
C ASP A 99 -11.81 6.82 -0.08
N MET A 100 -11.36 5.73 -0.62
CA MET A 100 -11.53 4.39 -0.06
C MET A 100 -10.28 3.54 -0.33
N GLY A 101 -9.79 2.89 0.69
CA GLY A 101 -8.68 1.94 0.54
C GLY A 101 -7.86 1.78 1.81
N ASP A 102 -6.96 0.83 1.75
CA ASP A 102 -6.06 0.41 2.82
C ASP A 102 -4.57 0.68 2.50
N SER A 103 -4.26 1.12 1.28
CA SER A 103 -2.89 1.30 0.80
C SER A 103 -2.08 2.32 1.62
N ALA A 104 -2.72 3.22 2.36
CA ALA A 104 -2.05 4.17 3.24
C ALA A 104 -1.25 3.50 4.39
N ILE A 105 -1.39 2.18 4.58
CA ILE A 105 -0.48 1.42 5.44
C ILE A 105 0.97 1.49 4.96
N THR A 106 1.19 1.70 3.67
CA THR A 106 2.52 1.87 3.10
C THR A 106 3.15 3.19 3.55
N GLU A 107 2.38 4.25 3.62
CA GLU A 107 2.82 5.56 4.12
C GLU A 107 3.10 5.50 5.62
N THR A 108 2.21 4.91 6.42
CA THR A 108 2.42 4.77 7.87
C THR A 108 3.63 3.90 8.20
N PHE A 109 3.92 2.91 7.38
CA PHE A 109 5.12 2.07 7.50
C PHE A 109 6.42 2.78 7.04
N GLY A 110 6.31 3.91 6.34
CA GLY A 110 7.45 4.70 5.88
C GLY A 110 8.02 4.28 4.52
N VAL A 111 7.18 3.69 3.68
CA VAL A 111 7.46 3.41 2.26
C VAL A 111 6.46 4.17 1.39
N GLY A 112 5.68 3.57 0.56
CA GLY A 112 4.69 4.29 -0.24
C GLY A 112 5.31 5.40 -1.09
N GLY A 113 4.79 6.62 -0.99
CA GLY A 113 5.30 7.80 -1.69
C GLY A 113 6.78 8.07 -1.42
N MET A 114 7.24 7.86 -0.19
CA MET A 114 8.66 8.03 0.19
C MET A 114 9.60 7.12 -0.61
N ALA A 115 9.15 5.93 -0.97
CA ALA A 115 9.93 4.94 -1.71
C ALA A 115 9.55 4.84 -3.21
N MET A 116 8.77 5.77 -3.74
CA MET A 116 8.27 5.73 -5.11
C MET A 116 9.40 5.59 -6.13
N ILE A 117 10.54 6.25 -5.89
CA ILE A 117 11.72 6.17 -6.74
C ILE A 117 12.30 4.75 -6.83
N ALA A 118 12.10 3.94 -5.80
CA ALA A 118 12.56 2.54 -5.76
C ALA A 118 11.53 1.54 -6.30
N ALA A 119 10.36 2.01 -6.70
CA ALA A 119 9.22 1.19 -7.10
C ALA A 119 8.75 1.47 -8.55
N PRO A 120 9.58 1.28 -9.57
CA PRO A 120 9.25 1.67 -10.95
C PRO A 120 8.03 0.94 -11.53
N ALA A 121 7.73 -0.26 -11.05
CA ALA A 121 6.52 -0.99 -11.47
C ALA A 121 5.26 -0.32 -10.93
N VAL A 122 5.28 0.10 -9.66
CA VAL A 122 4.18 0.85 -9.05
C VAL A 122 4.01 2.22 -9.70
N THR A 123 5.11 2.94 -9.92
CA THR A 123 5.11 4.26 -10.60
C THR A 123 4.43 4.18 -11.96
N ARG A 124 4.74 3.15 -12.75
CA ARG A 124 4.08 2.92 -14.05
C ARG A 124 2.60 2.57 -13.92
N PHE A 125 2.26 1.74 -12.93
CA PHE A 125 0.88 1.31 -12.71
C PHE A 125 -0.06 2.46 -12.33
N VAL A 126 0.36 3.28 -11.39
CA VAL A 126 -0.45 4.44 -10.95
C VAL A 126 -0.41 5.61 -11.96
N GLY A 127 0.34 5.46 -13.06
CA GLY A 127 0.44 6.51 -14.07
C GLY A 127 1.20 7.77 -13.58
N ALA A 128 2.03 7.62 -12.56
CA ALA A 128 2.74 8.72 -11.91
C ALA A 128 3.94 9.26 -12.72
N GLY A 129 3.99 8.98 -14.02
CA GLY A 129 5.04 9.49 -14.90
C GLY A 129 6.32 8.66 -14.91
N GLY A 130 7.46 9.31 -15.15
CA GLY A 130 8.78 8.69 -15.25
C GLY A 130 9.60 8.77 -13.96
N TYR A 131 10.91 8.58 -14.14
CA TYR A 131 11.89 8.64 -13.06
C TYR A 131 11.88 9.96 -12.30
N GLU A 132 11.83 11.09 -13.01
CA GLU A 132 11.85 12.43 -12.42
C GLU A 132 10.59 12.69 -11.57
N ASP A 133 9.44 12.17 -12.01
CA ASP A 133 8.20 12.29 -11.26
C ASP A 133 8.24 11.45 -9.98
N ALA A 134 8.77 10.23 -10.06
CA ALA A 134 8.97 9.36 -8.91
C ALA A 134 9.95 9.98 -7.89
N LEU A 135 11.04 10.58 -8.38
CA LEU A 135 12.02 11.27 -7.54
C LEU A 135 11.38 12.48 -6.85
N ARG A 136 10.61 13.27 -7.60
CA ARG A 136 9.88 14.41 -7.03
C ARG A 136 8.93 13.97 -5.92
N THR A 137 8.10 12.96 -6.17
CA THR A 137 7.16 12.42 -5.17
C THR A 137 7.89 11.97 -3.91
N SER A 138 9.01 11.24 -4.05
CA SER A 138 9.79 10.80 -2.91
C SER A 138 10.40 11.96 -2.11
N ASN A 139 10.80 13.03 -2.78
CA ASN A 139 11.34 14.22 -2.11
C ASN A 139 10.25 15.02 -1.39
N GLU A 140 9.09 15.22 -2.03
CA GLU A 140 7.93 15.93 -1.44
C GLU A 140 7.42 15.25 -0.17
N MET A 141 7.59 13.94 -0.03
CA MET A 141 7.21 13.20 1.17
C MET A 141 8.17 13.41 2.36
N MET A 142 9.30 14.09 2.15
CA MET A 142 10.29 14.38 3.22
C MET A 142 10.19 15.81 3.75
N GLU A 143 9.38 16.67 3.14
CA GLU A 143 9.14 18.05 3.55
C GLU A 143 7.97 18.15 4.55
#